data_ed59cfb31a1487722f38bcbfa5721c82
#
_entry.id   ed59cfb31a1487722f38bcbfa5721c82
#
_cell.length_a   1.000
_cell.length_b   1.000
_cell.length_c   1.000
_cell.angle_alpha   90.00
_cell.angle_beta   90.00
_cell.angle_gamma   90.00
#
_symmetry.space_group_name_H-M   'P 1'
#
loop_
_entity.id
_entity.type
_entity.pdbx_description
1 polymer ?
#
loop_
_entity_poly.entity_id
_entity_poly.type
_entity_poly.pdbx_seq_one_letter_code
_entity_poly.pdbx_strand_id
1 'polypeptide(L)'
;MSQLQVSPSHIAVLVPSVDKAAKQLQKFNFEIGLKEEFQETFEIYVHGEKRNSLLLMEAKSSGSYRKAIEKRGPGLHHVAIDVLNLNLFLDSIAGSGWLLNLNSIKTIEDYKTAYLVRPGFPAIIEVQQKDTLPMAPFFIESLTAPLSAQQLKMVNHIGLKDIFQSHRDFTIHMNNQTLNLKELF
;
A
#
# COMPACT_ATOMS: atom_id res chain seq x y z
N MET A 1 -14.29 5.29 22.88
CA MET A 1 -13.03 5.02 22.14
C MET A 1 -12.92 6.07 21.06
N SER A 2 -11.88 6.90 21.06
CA SER A 2 -11.62 7.84 19.94
C SER A 2 -11.41 7.03 18.68
N GLN A 3 -12.09 7.40 17.60
CA GLN A 3 -11.91 6.77 16.30
C GLN A 3 -10.45 6.95 15.87
N LEU A 4 -9.79 5.87 15.47
CA LEU A 4 -8.45 5.93 14.89
C LEU A 4 -8.46 6.87 13.69
N GLN A 5 -7.67 7.92 13.77
CA GLN A 5 -7.47 8.82 12.63
C GLN A 5 -6.34 8.26 11.77
N VAL A 6 -6.70 7.74 10.60
CA VAL A 6 -5.77 7.24 9.57
C VAL A 6 -6.10 7.88 8.24
N SER A 7 -5.08 8.09 7.42
CA SER A 7 -5.23 8.57 6.05
C SER A 7 -4.49 7.65 5.09
N PRO A 8 -5.06 7.33 3.92
CA PRO A 8 -4.35 6.55 2.90
C PRO A 8 -3.17 7.36 2.35
N SER A 9 -1.99 6.72 2.32
CA SER A 9 -0.75 7.31 1.81
C SER A 9 -0.47 6.86 0.38
N HIS A 10 -0.25 5.56 0.18
CA HIS A 10 -0.07 4.99 -1.16
C HIS A 10 -0.43 3.51 -1.20
N ILE A 11 -0.62 3.00 -2.42
CA ILE A 11 -0.73 1.57 -2.70
C ILE A 11 0.49 1.16 -3.52
N ALA A 12 1.23 0.15 -3.06
CA ALA A 12 2.42 -0.34 -3.73
C ALA A 12 2.16 -1.66 -4.46
N VAL A 13 2.60 -1.71 -5.70
CA VAL A 13 2.45 -2.86 -6.60
C VAL A 13 3.82 -3.30 -7.09
N LEU A 14 4.16 -4.58 -6.86
CA LEU A 14 5.33 -5.20 -7.48
C LEU A 14 5.01 -5.54 -8.93
N VAL A 15 5.84 -5.03 -9.84
CA VAL A 15 5.72 -5.21 -11.28
C VAL A 15 7.00 -5.81 -11.87
N PRO A 16 6.92 -6.53 -13.01
CA PRO A 16 8.12 -7.06 -13.68
C PRO A 16 9.04 -5.96 -14.22
N SER A 17 8.48 -4.77 -14.55
CA SER A 17 9.23 -3.61 -15.02
C SER A 17 8.44 -2.33 -14.72
N VAL A 18 9.03 -1.42 -13.93
CA VAL A 18 8.41 -0.12 -13.61
C VAL A 18 8.26 0.75 -14.86
N ASP A 19 9.20 0.69 -15.80
CA ASP A 19 9.14 1.48 -17.04
C ASP A 19 7.97 1.04 -17.93
N LYS A 20 7.73 -0.28 -18.04
CA LYS A 20 6.59 -0.80 -18.81
C LYS A 20 5.27 -0.47 -18.13
N ALA A 21 5.17 -0.68 -16.82
CA ALA A 21 3.96 -0.37 -16.06
C ALA A 21 3.64 1.13 -16.08
N ALA A 22 4.63 1.99 -15.89
CA ALA A 22 4.46 3.45 -15.99
C ALA A 22 3.95 3.87 -17.38
N LYS A 23 4.50 3.29 -18.46
CA LYS A 23 4.02 3.54 -19.83
C LYS A 23 2.56 3.12 -20.04
N GLN A 24 2.12 2.02 -19.41
CA GLN A 24 0.71 1.62 -19.43
C GLN A 24 -0.20 2.66 -18.76
N LEU A 25 0.30 3.32 -17.71
CA LEU A 25 -0.47 4.32 -16.96
C LEU A 25 -0.50 5.70 -17.60
N GLN A 26 0.43 6.02 -18.51
CA GLN A 26 0.43 7.27 -19.27
C GLN A 26 -0.88 7.49 -20.06
N LYS A 27 -1.52 6.41 -20.51
CA LYS A 27 -2.82 6.47 -21.23
C LYS A 27 -3.95 7.08 -20.40
N PHE A 28 -3.80 7.13 -19.07
CA PHE A 28 -4.79 7.67 -18.15
C PHE A 28 -4.54 9.14 -17.78
N ASN A 29 -3.54 9.80 -18.38
CA ASN A 29 -3.13 11.17 -18.08
C ASN A 29 -2.72 11.39 -16.61
N PHE A 30 -2.14 10.37 -15.97
CA PHE A 30 -1.57 10.50 -14.64
C PHE A 30 -0.16 11.06 -14.71
N GLU A 31 0.25 11.78 -13.67
CA GLU A 31 1.61 12.26 -13.51
C GLU A 31 2.53 11.09 -13.12
N ILE A 32 3.49 10.79 -13.96
CA ILE A 32 4.50 9.76 -13.73
C ILE A 32 5.74 10.42 -13.15
N GLY A 33 6.08 10.04 -11.92
CA GLY A 33 7.29 10.52 -11.24
C GLY A 33 8.58 9.99 -11.88
N LEU A 34 9.69 10.47 -11.38
CA LEU A 34 11.00 9.98 -11.80
C LEU A 34 11.22 8.56 -11.27
N LYS A 35 11.98 7.79 -12.04
CA LYS A 35 12.46 6.48 -11.59
C LYS A 35 13.57 6.67 -10.57
N GLU A 36 13.33 6.17 -9.38
CA GLU A 36 14.29 6.17 -8.28
C GLU A 36 14.90 4.78 -8.09
N GLU A 37 16.15 4.73 -7.67
CA GLU A 37 16.86 3.49 -7.39
C GLU A 37 17.12 3.36 -5.90
N PHE A 38 16.61 2.28 -5.30
CA PHE A 38 16.86 1.88 -3.92
C PHE A 38 17.72 0.62 -3.87
N GLN A 39 18.07 0.19 -2.66
CA GLN A 39 18.96 -0.98 -2.47
C GLN A 39 18.41 -2.24 -3.15
N GLU A 40 17.12 -2.54 -3.01
CA GLU A 40 16.49 -3.78 -3.50
C GLU A 40 15.49 -3.54 -4.64
N THR A 41 15.14 -2.27 -4.96
CA THR A 41 14.07 -1.93 -5.91
C THR A 41 14.45 -0.78 -6.83
N PHE A 42 13.77 -0.72 -7.99
CA PHE A 42 13.50 0.51 -8.71
C PHE A 42 12.05 0.90 -8.46
N GLU A 43 11.79 2.18 -8.28
CA GLU A 43 10.48 2.69 -7.88
C GLU A 43 10.06 3.89 -8.73
N ILE A 44 8.76 3.95 -9.04
CA ILE A 44 8.12 5.10 -9.70
C ILE A 44 6.82 5.40 -8.96
N TYR A 45 6.67 6.63 -8.48
CA TYR A 45 5.40 7.12 -7.98
C TYR A 45 4.54 7.65 -9.12
N VAL A 46 3.25 7.31 -9.06
CA VAL A 46 2.22 7.79 -9.98
C VAL A 46 1.21 8.59 -9.19
N HIS A 47 0.99 9.82 -9.61
CA HIS A 47 0.14 10.78 -8.93
C HIS A 47 -1.03 11.21 -9.82
N GLY A 48 -2.13 11.62 -9.20
CA GLY A 48 -3.20 12.37 -9.81
C GLY A 48 -3.24 13.80 -9.26
N GLU A 49 -4.28 14.54 -9.58
CA GLU A 49 -4.50 15.91 -9.07
C GLU A 49 -4.76 15.93 -7.56
N LYS A 50 -5.19 14.81 -7.00
CA LYS A 50 -5.54 14.65 -5.59
C LYS A 50 -4.39 13.98 -4.82
N ARG A 51 -4.46 14.03 -3.49
CA ARG A 51 -3.46 13.42 -2.59
C ARG A 51 -3.50 11.89 -2.66
N ASN A 52 -2.49 11.25 -2.10
CA ASN A 52 -2.07 9.85 -2.17
C ASN A 52 -1.56 9.44 -3.56
N SER A 53 -0.99 8.25 -3.69
CA SER A 53 -0.30 7.82 -4.90
C SER A 53 -0.33 6.31 -5.10
N LEU A 54 -0.04 5.89 -6.33
CA LEU A 54 0.30 4.52 -6.67
C LEU A 54 1.82 4.42 -6.76
N LEU A 55 2.41 3.45 -6.06
CA LEU A 55 3.83 3.15 -6.11
C LEU A 55 4.05 1.89 -6.95
N LEU A 56 4.76 2.02 -8.06
CA LEU A 56 5.25 0.91 -8.86
C LEU A 56 6.64 0.52 -8.35
N MET A 57 6.85 -0.78 -8.08
CA MET A 57 8.11 -1.31 -7.57
C MET A 57 8.59 -2.45 -8.46
N GLU A 58 9.84 -2.38 -8.93
CA GLU A 58 10.51 -3.45 -9.65
C GLU A 58 11.62 -4.02 -8.76
N ALA A 59 11.57 -5.31 -8.48
CA ALA A 59 12.59 -5.96 -7.68
C ALA A 59 13.89 -6.12 -8.48
N LYS A 60 15.03 -5.75 -7.87
CA LYS A 60 16.35 -6.05 -8.41
C LYS A 60 16.64 -7.56 -8.38
N SER A 61 17.85 -7.96 -8.77
CA SER A 61 18.25 -9.36 -8.93
C SER A 61 18.21 -10.19 -7.64
N SER A 62 18.26 -9.55 -6.47
CA SER A 62 18.28 -10.22 -5.16
C SER A 62 17.49 -9.42 -4.12
N GLY A 63 17.24 -10.02 -2.96
CA GLY A 63 16.58 -9.39 -1.83
C GLY A 63 15.18 -9.88 -1.54
N SER A 64 14.51 -9.22 -0.63
CA SER A 64 13.19 -9.60 -0.13
C SER A 64 12.09 -9.45 -1.18
N TYR A 65 12.14 -8.38 -1.96
CA TYR A 65 11.19 -8.10 -3.04
C TYR A 65 11.31 -9.10 -4.19
N ARG A 66 12.55 -9.50 -4.54
CA ARG A 66 12.80 -10.55 -5.53
C ARG A 66 12.18 -11.87 -5.12
N LYS A 67 12.41 -12.29 -3.88
CA LYS A 67 11.79 -13.50 -3.30
C LYS A 67 10.26 -13.40 -3.28
N ALA A 68 9.71 -12.22 -3.02
CA ALA A 68 8.27 -12.00 -3.01
C ALA A 68 7.65 -12.20 -4.41
N ILE A 69 8.25 -11.62 -5.45
CA ILE A 69 7.75 -11.75 -6.83
C ILE A 69 7.92 -13.19 -7.37
N GLU A 70 9.02 -13.87 -7.02
CA GLU A 70 9.23 -15.28 -7.39
C GLU A 70 8.22 -16.22 -6.73
N LYS A 71 7.84 -15.94 -5.48
CA LYS A 71 6.90 -16.79 -4.73
C LYS A 71 5.45 -16.56 -5.08
N ARG A 72 5.04 -15.28 -5.29
CA ARG A 72 3.63 -14.87 -5.42
C ARG A 72 3.29 -14.30 -6.78
N GLY A 73 4.29 -14.06 -7.62
CA GLY A 73 4.13 -13.29 -8.86
C GLY A 73 4.04 -11.78 -8.62
N PRO A 74 3.90 -10.99 -9.71
CA PRO A 74 3.63 -9.57 -9.63
C PRO A 74 2.25 -9.31 -9.02
N GLY A 75 2.05 -8.14 -8.40
CA GLY A 75 0.77 -7.78 -7.78
C GLY A 75 0.90 -6.87 -6.57
N LEU A 76 -0.19 -6.76 -5.82
CA LEU A 76 -0.26 -5.96 -4.60
C LEU A 76 0.83 -6.37 -3.60
N HIS A 77 1.63 -5.40 -3.17
CA HIS A 77 2.68 -5.62 -2.17
C HIS A 77 2.29 -5.06 -0.81
N HIS A 78 2.00 -3.76 -0.72
CA HIS A 78 1.57 -3.13 0.52
C HIS A 78 0.58 -2.00 0.28
N VAL A 79 -0.13 -1.65 1.34
CA VAL A 79 -0.94 -0.44 1.43
C VAL A 79 -0.37 0.39 2.56
N ALA A 80 0.03 1.61 2.26
CA ALA A 80 0.58 2.54 3.24
C ALA A 80 -0.51 3.47 3.76
N ILE A 81 -0.46 3.70 5.08
CA ILE A 81 -1.32 4.64 5.79
C ILE A 81 -0.49 5.60 6.62
N ASP A 82 -0.99 6.82 6.76
CA ASP A 82 -0.44 7.85 7.62
C ASP A 82 -1.23 7.92 8.93
N VAL A 83 -0.52 8.10 10.03
CA VAL A 83 -1.06 8.28 11.39
C VAL A 83 -0.34 9.45 12.08
N LEU A 84 -1.01 10.12 13.02
CA LEU A 84 -0.39 11.22 13.78
C LEU A 84 0.59 10.72 14.85
N ASN A 85 0.35 9.54 15.40
CA ASN A 85 1.19 8.94 16.42
C ASN A 85 1.26 7.43 16.25
N LEU A 86 2.43 6.93 15.86
CA LEU A 86 2.65 5.52 15.57
C LEU A 86 2.47 4.64 16.81
N ASN A 87 2.99 5.06 17.97
CA ASN A 87 2.90 4.26 19.18
C ASN A 87 1.44 4.11 19.65
N LEU A 88 0.68 5.20 19.68
CA LEU A 88 -0.74 5.18 20.03
C LEU A 88 -1.55 4.31 19.03
N PHE A 89 -1.19 4.36 17.75
CA PHE A 89 -1.81 3.50 16.75
C PHE A 89 -1.52 2.02 17.04
N LEU A 90 -0.25 1.65 17.26
CA LEU A 90 0.15 0.28 17.56
C LEU A 90 -0.51 -0.26 18.82
N ASP A 91 -0.58 0.54 19.89
CA ASP A 91 -1.27 0.20 21.13
C ASP A 91 -2.76 -0.06 20.90
N SER A 92 -3.40 0.75 20.05
CA SER A 92 -4.83 0.64 19.75
C SER A 92 -5.21 -0.63 18.99
N ILE A 93 -4.28 -1.19 18.20
CA ILE A 93 -4.50 -2.41 17.44
C ILE A 93 -3.95 -3.67 18.14
N ALA A 94 -3.36 -3.53 19.32
CA ALA A 94 -2.84 -4.65 20.10
C ALA A 94 -3.94 -5.70 20.35
N GLY A 95 -3.60 -6.98 20.13
CA GLY A 95 -4.57 -8.08 20.27
C GLY A 95 -5.54 -8.26 19.09
N SER A 96 -5.53 -7.39 18.07
CA SER A 96 -6.38 -7.50 16.89
C SER A 96 -5.96 -8.62 15.92
N GLY A 97 -4.78 -9.21 16.14
CA GLY A 97 -4.16 -10.22 15.28
C GLY A 97 -3.33 -9.66 14.13
N TRP A 98 -3.16 -8.35 14.05
CA TRP A 98 -2.10 -7.75 13.27
C TRP A 98 -0.77 -7.89 14.01
N LEU A 99 0.29 -8.28 13.31
CA LEU A 99 1.60 -8.55 13.85
C LEU A 99 2.62 -7.57 13.27
N LEU A 100 3.50 -7.04 14.09
CA LEU A 100 4.66 -6.29 13.62
C LEU A 100 5.59 -7.23 12.82
N ASN A 101 6.00 -6.80 11.65
CA ASN A 101 7.08 -7.44 10.92
C ASN A 101 8.39 -7.20 11.69
N LEU A 102 9.25 -8.20 11.79
CA LEU A 102 10.53 -8.09 12.50
C LEU A 102 11.43 -6.96 11.98
N ASN A 103 11.35 -6.65 10.68
CA ASN A 103 12.08 -5.53 10.09
C ASN A 103 11.56 -4.17 10.55
N SER A 104 10.38 -4.10 11.18
CA SER A 104 9.79 -2.83 11.64
C SER A 104 10.52 -2.22 12.83
N ILE A 105 11.26 -2.99 13.63
CA ILE A 105 11.92 -2.47 14.83
C ILE A 105 12.83 -1.29 14.47
N LYS A 106 13.76 -1.50 13.54
CA LYS A 106 14.65 -0.45 13.07
C LYS A 106 13.90 0.72 12.41
N THR A 107 12.92 0.44 11.58
CA THR A 107 12.13 1.47 10.89
C THR A 107 11.28 2.30 11.84
N ILE A 108 10.82 1.72 12.97
CA ILE A 108 10.12 2.47 14.03
C ILE A 108 11.06 3.48 14.70
N GLU A 109 12.29 3.05 15.01
CA GLU A 109 13.27 3.90 15.66
C GLU A 109 13.79 5.01 14.75
N ASP A 110 14.19 4.65 13.50
CA ASP A 110 14.87 5.55 12.58
C ASP A 110 13.89 6.44 11.78
N TYR A 111 12.74 5.88 11.33
CA TYR A 111 11.87 6.51 10.34
C TYR A 111 10.42 6.71 10.80
N LYS A 112 10.08 6.31 12.02
CA LYS A 112 8.69 6.32 12.51
C LYS A 112 7.73 5.57 11.57
N THR A 113 8.18 4.41 11.08
CA THR A 113 7.43 3.55 10.16
C THR A 113 7.33 2.14 10.74
N ALA A 114 6.15 1.55 10.70
CA ALA A 114 5.90 0.17 11.09
C ALA A 114 5.31 -0.63 9.92
N TYR A 115 5.66 -1.91 9.84
CA TYR A 115 5.08 -2.84 8.88
C TYR A 115 4.24 -3.88 9.62
N LEU A 116 2.96 -3.94 9.30
CA LEU A 116 2.03 -4.91 9.87
C LEU A 116 1.76 -6.02 8.86
N VAL A 117 1.78 -7.23 9.37
CA VAL A 117 1.45 -8.43 8.60
C VAL A 117 0.36 -9.21 9.30
N ARG A 118 -0.41 -9.96 8.51
CA ARG A 118 -1.39 -10.90 9.05
C ARG A 118 -1.40 -12.17 8.19
N PRO A 119 -1.32 -13.36 8.79
CA PRO A 119 -1.44 -14.61 8.06
C PRO A 119 -2.73 -14.66 7.22
N GLY A 120 -2.59 -14.97 5.95
CA GLY A 120 -3.73 -15.05 5.01
C GLY A 120 -4.22 -13.71 4.45
N PHE A 121 -3.71 -12.57 4.91
CA PHE A 121 -4.01 -11.28 4.29
C PHE A 121 -3.09 -11.03 3.10
N PRO A 122 -3.60 -10.50 1.96
CA PRO A 122 -2.83 -10.46 0.70
C PRO A 122 -1.77 -9.36 0.62
N ALA A 123 -1.73 -8.43 1.56
CA ALA A 123 -0.83 -7.29 1.54
C ALA A 123 -0.17 -7.04 2.91
N ILE A 124 0.95 -6.36 2.89
CA ILE A 124 1.55 -5.74 4.08
C ILE A 124 0.82 -4.39 4.30
N ILE A 125 0.63 -3.98 5.53
CA ILE A 125 0.20 -2.62 5.85
C ILE A 125 1.42 -1.86 6.35
N GLU A 126 1.79 -0.82 5.64
CA GLU A 126 2.82 0.13 6.06
C GLU A 126 2.16 1.26 6.83
N VAL A 127 2.64 1.56 8.02
CA VAL A 127 2.11 2.64 8.88
C VAL A 127 3.20 3.68 9.07
N GLN A 128 2.95 4.90 8.64
CA GLN A 128 3.91 6.01 8.73
C GLN A 128 3.38 7.08 9.67
N GLN A 129 4.23 7.58 10.57
CA GLN A 129 3.90 8.75 11.38
C GLN A 129 4.12 10.02 10.59
N LYS A 130 3.13 10.91 10.60
CA LYS A 130 3.17 12.23 9.96
C LYS A 130 2.70 13.30 10.95
N ASP A 131 3.18 14.53 10.79
CA ASP A 131 2.76 15.67 11.61
C ASP A 131 1.32 16.08 11.31
N THR A 132 0.86 15.85 10.08
CA THR A 132 -0.51 16.15 9.63
C THR A 132 -1.03 15.03 8.75
N LEU A 133 -2.34 14.78 8.80
CA LEU A 133 -2.99 13.82 7.92
C LEU A 133 -3.61 14.52 6.71
N PRO A 134 -3.33 14.02 5.49
CA PRO A 134 -4.06 14.46 4.31
C PRO A 134 -5.54 14.11 4.43
N MET A 135 -6.40 15.02 3.98
CA MET A 135 -7.85 14.82 3.93
C MET A 135 -8.31 14.49 2.51
N ALA A 136 -9.44 13.78 2.42
CA ALA A 136 -10.11 13.56 1.13
C ALA A 136 -10.38 14.90 0.39
N PRO A 137 -10.47 14.89 -0.95
CA PRO A 137 -10.50 13.71 -1.82
C PRO A 137 -9.10 13.12 -2.09
N PHE A 138 -9.06 11.80 -2.31
CA PHE A 138 -7.84 11.06 -2.62
C PHE A 138 -7.79 10.67 -4.09
N PHE A 139 -6.57 10.55 -4.64
CA PHE A 139 -6.33 10.03 -5.99
C PHE A 139 -6.76 8.57 -6.11
N ILE A 140 -6.31 7.72 -5.17
CA ILE A 140 -6.79 6.35 -5.04
C ILE A 140 -7.99 6.37 -4.09
N GLU A 141 -9.16 6.03 -4.62
CA GLU A 141 -10.44 6.06 -3.93
C GLU A 141 -10.71 4.74 -3.19
N SER A 142 -10.37 3.62 -3.82
CA SER A 142 -10.50 2.29 -3.22
C SER A 142 -9.65 1.23 -3.91
N LEU A 143 -9.45 0.12 -3.20
CA LEU A 143 -8.79 -1.09 -3.67
C LEU A 143 -9.74 -2.28 -3.47
N THR A 144 -10.07 -2.97 -4.53
CA THR A 144 -10.77 -4.25 -4.42
C THR A 144 -9.76 -5.39 -4.38
N ALA A 145 -10.05 -6.41 -3.59
CA ALA A 145 -9.21 -7.59 -3.42
C ALA A 145 -10.07 -8.81 -3.06
N PRO A 146 -9.58 -10.04 -3.26
CA PRO A 146 -10.30 -11.26 -2.88
C PRO A 146 -10.26 -11.46 -1.35
N LEU A 147 -11.02 -10.64 -0.63
CA LEU A 147 -11.10 -10.65 0.83
C LEU A 147 -12.36 -11.35 1.32
N SER A 148 -12.22 -12.20 2.32
CA SER A 148 -13.35 -12.73 3.08
C SER A 148 -13.99 -11.65 3.95
N ALA A 149 -15.23 -11.87 4.39
CA ALA A 149 -15.91 -10.97 5.33
C ALA A 149 -15.13 -10.78 6.64
N GLN A 150 -14.38 -11.81 7.08
CA GLN A 150 -13.52 -11.72 8.26
C GLN A 150 -12.32 -10.80 7.99
N GLN A 151 -11.67 -10.91 6.82
CA GLN A 151 -10.54 -10.04 6.44
C GLN A 151 -10.99 -8.58 6.29
N LEU A 152 -12.20 -8.31 5.76
CA LEU A 152 -12.76 -6.96 5.72
C LEU A 152 -12.97 -6.38 7.14
N LYS A 153 -13.47 -7.16 8.08
CA LYS A 153 -13.57 -6.70 9.49
C LYS A 153 -12.21 -6.34 10.07
N MET A 154 -11.15 -7.05 9.69
CA MET A 154 -9.78 -6.80 10.16
C MET A 154 -9.20 -5.51 9.63
N VAL A 155 -9.39 -5.19 8.35
CA VAL A 155 -8.94 -3.91 7.79
C VAL A 155 -9.78 -2.74 8.31
N ASN A 156 -11.06 -2.96 8.57
CA ASN A 156 -11.91 -1.94 9.20
C ASN A 156 -11.42 -1.59 10.61
N HIS A 157 -10.91 -2.58 11.35
CA HIS A 157 -10.38 -2.37 12.69
C HIS A 157 -9.15 -1.44 12.73
N ILE A 158 -8.36 -1.41 11.67
CA ILE A 158 -7.20 -0.52 11.52
C ILE A 158 -7.52 0.76 10.73
N GLY A 159 -8.80 1.09 10.57
CA GLY A 159 -9.24 2.35 9.94
C GLY A 159 -9.29 2.37 8.42
N LEU A 160 -9.14 1.22 7.75
CA LEU A 160 -9.10 1.11 6.28
C LEU A 160 -10.44 0.67 5.64
N LYS A 161 -11.56 0.87 6.31
CA LYS A 161 -12.89 0.44 5.87
C LYS A 161 -13.31 1.00 4.51
N ASP A 162 -12.87 2.22 4.19
CA ASP A 162 -13.25 2.93 2.98
C ASP A 162 -12.26 2.66 1.82
N ILE A 163 -11.12 2.04 2.12
CA ILE A 163 -10.09 1.72 1.13
C ILE A 163 -10.31 0.32 0.57
N PHE A 164 -10.57 -0.68 1.41
CA PHE A 164 -10.69 -2.05 0.96
C PHE A 164 -12.14 -2.46 0.69
N GLN A 165 -12.35 -3.08 -0.47
CA GLN A 165 -13.62 -3.71 -0.86
C GLN A 165 -13.38 -5.16 -1.28
N SER A 166 -14.35 -6.05 -1.08
CA SER A 166 -14.25 -7.45 -1.49
C SER A 166 -14.66 -7.62 -2.94
N HIS A 167 -13.78 -8.20 -3.74
CA HIS A 167 -14.05 -8.59 -5.13
C HIS A 167 -13.13 -9.75 -5.53
N ARG A 168 -13.38 -10.40 -6.68
CA ARG A 168 -12.56 -11.52 -7.16
C ARG A 168 -11.18 -11.11 -7.62
N ASP A 169 -11.05 -9.91 -8.17
CA ASP A 169 -9.81 -9.40 -8.75
C ASP A 169 -9.24 -8.24 -7.93
N PHE A 170 -7.93 -8.06 -8.03
CA PHE A 170 -7.27 -6.87 -7.51
C PHE A 170 -7.48 -5.72 -8.49
N THR A 171 -8.23 -4.72 -8.06
CA THR A 171 -8.57 -3.55 -8.87
C THR A 171 -8.40 -2.29 -8.03
N ILE A 172 -7.73 -1.29 -8.59
CA ILE A 172 -7.60 0.04 -7.98
C ILE A 172 -8.57 0.98 -8.67
N HIS A 173 -9.39 1.67 -7.88
CA HIS A 173 -10.23 2.77 -8.33
C HIS A 173 -9.51 4.08 -8.02
N MET A 174 -9.22 4.87 -9.04
CA MET A 174 -8.46 6.11 -8.93
C MET A 174 -8.94 7.14 -9.96
N ASN A 175 -9.24 8.34 -9.48
CA ASN A 175 -9.67 9.47 -10.29
C ASN A 175 -10.81 9.13 -11.28
N ASN A 176 -11.85 8.43 -10.78
CA ASN A 176 -12.99 7.91 -11.55
C ASN A 176 -12.62 6.86 -12.63
N GLN A 177 -11.45 6.28 -12.56
CA GLN A 177 -10.99 5.23 -13.46
C GLN A 177 -10.74 3.94 -12.68
N THR A 178 -10.77 2.83 -13.38
CA THR A 178 -10.57 1.50 -12.81
C THR A 178 -9.40 0.82 -13.49
N LEU A 179 -8.43 0.40 -12.70
CA LEU A 179 -7.25 -0.32 -13.15
C LEU A 179 -7.25 -1.73 -12.55
N ASN A 180 -7.34 -2.75 -13.39
CA ASN A 180 -7.04 -4.12 -12.94
C ASN A 180 -5.53 -4.28 -12.84
N LEU A 181 -5.01 -4.73 -11.68
CA LEU A 181 -3.55 -4.83 -11.47
C LEU A 181 -2.86 -5.74 -12.51
N LYS A 182 -3.56 -6.72 -13.09
CA LYS A 182 -3.02 -7.58 -14.16
C LYS A 182 -2.64 -6.79 -15.43
N GLU A 183 -3.20 -5.60 -15.62
CA GLU A 183 -2.87 -4.76 -16.77
C GLU A 183 -1.48 -4.11 -16.68
N LEU A 184 -0.83 -4.19 -15.50
CA LEU A 184 0.51 -3.64 -15.27
C LEU A 184 1.64 -4.65 -15.52
N PHE A 185 1.31 -5.89 -15.87
CA PHE A 185 2.30 -6.99 -15.97
C PHE A 185 2.60 -7.41 -17.39
#